data_b2c173b88571e13ac8852ab6c56a631e
#
_entry.id   b2c173b88571e13ac8852ab6c56a631e
#
_cell.length_a   1.000
_cell.length_b   1.000
_cell.length_c   1.000
_cell.angle_alpha   90.00
_cell.angle_beta   90.00
_cell.angle_gamma   90.00
#
_symmetry.space_group_name_H-M   'P 1'
#
loop_
_entity.id
_entity.type
_entity.pdbx_description
1 polymer ?
#
loop_
_entity_poly.entity_id
_entity_poly.type
_entity_poly.pdbx_seq_one_letter_code
_entity_poly.pdbx_strand_id
1 'polypeptide(L)'
;VLPHVGAVGAKLIYPGTEIIQHAGITNIHLGPAHKLQFRSDALEFYFGRNRMAMDVLGVTGACLLVKKSIYDQAQGLSENLRVAFNDVEFCYHVYEMGYYNVVRNDVTLTHHESLSRGADDSTEKLRRLHQELNLLYELHPSLYGTDPFYHRYLVKDVLDAEFYTGCRYDFDKRVEKVSPEKIEGVLEPQWHNEVLRIGVEFAGDLGRWQKGAAGAGTGDWMIQGWTWALQVDNCRYDFSLLLKKVETGYIA
;
A
#
# COMPACT_ATOMS: atom_id res chain seq x y z
N VAL A 1 -23.10 -13.04 3.85
CA VAL A 1 -22.18 -11.92 4.16
C VAL A 1 -21.34 -12.34 5.34
N LEU A 2 -19.99 -12.25 5.19
CA LEU A 2 -19.06 -12.62 6.25
C LEU A 2 -19.22 -11.67 7.46
N PRO A 3 -19.13 -12.18 8.71
CA PRO A 3 -19.43 -11.37 9.90
C PRO A 3 -18.48 -10.19 10.09
N HIS A 4 -17.24 -10.30 9.65
CA HIS A 4 -16.19 -9.28 9.77
C HIS A 4 -16.20 -8.23 8.65
N VAL A 5 -17.09 -8.36 7.65
CA VAL A 5 -17.18 -7.39 6.55
C VAL A 5 -18.09 -6.23 6.95
N GLY A 6 -17.53 -5.02 6.85
CA GLY A 6 -18.19 -3.73 7.07
C GLY A 6 -18.86 -3.21 5.80
N ALA A 7 -18.30 -2.17 5.20
CA ALA A 7 -18.77 -1.62 3.95
C ALA A 7 -18.27 -2.42 2.75
N VAL A 8 -19.12 -2.54 1.72
CA VAL A 8 -18.78 -3.18 0.44
C VAL A 8 -19.08 -2.22 -0.70
N GLY A 9 -18.10 -1.99 -1.57
CA GLY A 9 -18.26 -1.23 -2.81
C GLY A 9 -18.03 -2.08 -4.04
N ALA A 10 -18.24 -1.49 -5.22
CA ALA A 10 -17.90 -2.07 -6.50
C ALA A 10 -16.90 -1.20 -7.25
N LYS A 11 -16.23 -1.77 -8.26
CA LYS A 11 -15.43 -0.99 -9.20
C LYS A 11 -16.34 -0.10 -10.03
N LEU A 12 -15.98 1.18 -10.16
CA LEU A 12 -16.70 2.14 -10.99
C LEU A 12 -15.85 2.53 -12.19
N ILE A 13 -16.50 2.67 -13.35
CA ILE A 13 -15.90 3.19 -14.58
C ILE A 13 -16.63 4.42 -15.06
N TYR A 14 -15.91 5.28 -15.79
CA TYR A 14 -16.51 6.45 -16.45
C TYR A 14 -17.44 6.03 -17.59
N PRO A 15 -18.56 6.74 -17.80
CA PRO A 15 -19.56 6.41 -18.82
C PRO A 15 -18.97 6.31 -20.22
N GLY A 16 -19.31 5.24 -20.95
CA GLY A 16 -18.88 5.03 -22.32
C GLY A 16 -17.38 4.76 -22.51
N THR A 17 -16.67 4.42 -21.44
CA THR A 17 -15.24 4.15 -21.49
C THR A 17 -14.89 2.86 -20.74
N GLU A 18 -13.64 2.43 -20.84
CA GLU A 18 -13.03 1.40 -20.00
C GLU A 18 -12.11 2.00 -18.93
N ILE A 19 -12.29 3.29 -18.63
CA ILE A 19 -11.43 4.00 -17.68
C ILE A 19 -12.00 3.84 -16.28
N ILE A 20 -11.15 3.37 -15.35
CA ILE A 20 -11.50 3.20 -13.95
C ILE A 20 -11.68 4.58 -13.32
N GLN A 21 -12.79 4.75 -12.63
CA GLN A 21 -13.07 5.89 -11.77
C GLN A 21 -12.76 5.58 -10.31
N HIS A 22 -13.06 4.35 -9.87
CA HIS A 22 -12.89 3.91 -8.51
C HIS A 22 -12.65 2.39 -8.45
N ALA A 23 -11.63 2.00 -7.69
CA ALA A 23 -11.32 0.61 -7.37
C ALA A 23 -10.92 0.46 -5.88
N GLY A 24 -11.61 1.20 -5.01
CA GLY A 24 -11.33 1.35 -3.58
C GLY A 24 -10.68 2.71 -3.26
N ILE A 25 -10.59 3.02 -1.98
CA ILE A 25 -9.92 4.22 -1.47
C ILE A 25 -8.66 3.79 -0.75
N THR A 26 -7.57 4.52 -1.00
CA THR A 26 -6.32 4.44 -0.25
C THR A 26 -6.03 5.78 0.40
N ASN A 27 -5.33 5.77 1.53
CA ASN A 27 -4.94 6.97 2.24
C ASN A 27 -3.46 7.28 1.96
N ILE A 28 -3.22 8.36 1.26
CA ILE A 28 -1.89 8.85 0.89
C ILE A 28 -1.55 10.14 1.66
N HIS A 29 -0.36 10.68 1.49
CA HIS A 29 0.05 11.91 2.19
C HIS A 29 -0.84 13.13 1.91
N LEU A 30 -1.46 13.16 0.72
CA LEU A 30 -2.36 14.25 0.32
C LEU A 30 -3.83 14.02 0.77
N GLY A 31 -4.13 12.87 1.34
CA GLY A 31 -5.46 12.50 1.78
C GLY A 31 -5.99 11.23 1.10
N PRO A 32 -7.26 10.90 1.32
CA PRO A 32 -7.93 9.79 0.67
C PRO A 32 -7.98 9.97 -0.85
N ALA A 33 -7.60 8.93 -1.59
CA ALA A 33 -7.57 8.93 -3.04
C ALA A 33 -8.18 7.65 -3.63
N HIS A 34 -8.82 7.77 -4.78
CA HIS A 34 -9.36 6.63 -5.50
C HIS A 34 -8.22 5.79 -6.11
N LYS A 35 -8.23 4.49 -5.83
CA LYS A 35 -7.28 3.55 -6.42
C LYS A 35 -7.52 3.39 -7.91
N LEU A 36 -6.42 3.34 -8.68
CA LEU A 36 -6.42 3.11 -10.13
C LEU A 36 -7.26 4.10 -10.94
N GLN A 37 -7.62 5.25 -10.36
CA GLN A 37 -8.35 6.28 -11.07
C GLN A 37 -7.63 6.70 -12.36
N PHE A 38 -8.38 6.91 -13.43
CA PHE A 38 -7.90 7.26 -14.78
C PHE A 38 -7.10 6.17 -15.51
N ARG A 39 -6.99 4.95 -14.97
CA ARG A 39 -6.37 3.81 -15.65
C ARG A 39 -7.38 3.03 -16.48
N SER A 40 -6.91 2.44 -17.59
CA SER A 40 -7.73 1.55 -18.40
C SER A 40 -7.94 0.22 -17.68
N ASP A 41 -9.19 -0.21 -17.53
CA ASP A 41 -9.52 -1.53 -16.96
C ASP A 41 -9.17 -2.69 -17.89
N ALA A 42 -8.85 -2.41 -19.17
CA ALA A 42 -8.33 -3.44 -20.09
C ALA A 42 -6.96 -3.98 -19.64
N LEU A 43 -6.19 -3.16 -18.88
CA LEU A 43 -4.90 -3.56 -18.35
C LEU A 43 -5.06 -4.32 -17.02
N GLU A 44 -4.12 -5.18 -16.73
CA GLU A 44 -4.03 -5.84 -15.44
C GLU A 44 -3.07 -5.07 -14.52
N PHE A 45 -3.52 -4.82 -13.29
CA PHE A 45 -2.74 -4.13 -12.28
C PHE A 45 -2.48 -5.04 -11.10
N TYR A 46 -1.24 -5.07 -10.64
CA TYR A 46 -0.84 -5.75 -9.41
C TYR A 46 -1.39 -7.18 -9.31
N PHE A 47 -1.10 -8.01 -10.31
CA PHE A 47 -1.56 -9.40 -10.32
C PHE A 47 -3.08 -9.54 -10.26
N GLY A 48 -3.81 -8.76 -11.05
CA GLY A 48 -5.26 -8.84 -11.19
C GLY A 48 -6.05 -8.15 -10.06
N ARG A 49 -5.46 -7.26 -9.28
CA ARG A 49 -6.18 -6.54 -8.20
C ARG A 49 -7.36 -5.71 -8.69
N ASN A 50 -7.34 -5.25 -9.93
CA ASN A 50 -8.51 -4.60 -10.53
C ASN A 50 -9.61 -5.58 -10.98
N ARG A 51 -9.46 -6.89 -10.69
CA ARG A 51 -10.40 -7.95 -11.11
C ARG A 51 -10.86 -8.85 -9.98
N MET A 52 -10.44 -8.60 -8.76
CA MET A 52 -10.77 -9.43 -7.59
C MET A 52 -11.26 -8.58 -6.42
N ALA A 53 -11.96 -9.21 -5.49
CA ALA A 53 -12.32 -8.58 -4.23
C ALA A 53 -11.05 -8.25 -3.42
N MET A 54 -11.01 -7.05 -2.83
CA MET A 54 -9.87 -6.54 -2.08
C MET A 54 -10.33 -5.87 -0.80
N ASP A 55 -9.58 -6.09 0.29
CA ASP A 55 -9.70 -5.25 1.47
C ASP A 55 -9.11 -3.87 1.17
N VAL A 56 -9.83 -2.84 1.58
CA VAL A 56 -9.49 -1.44 1.36
C VAL A 56 -9.86 -0.61 2.59
N LEU A 57 -9.25 0.56 2.72
CA LEU A 57 -9.58 1.45 3.83
C LEU A 57 -10.97 2.08 3.66
N GLY A 58 -11.41 2.31 2.41
CA GLY A 58 -12.73 2.82 2.15
C GLY A 58 -13.24 2.51 0.75
N VAL A 59 -14.55 2.69 0.58
CA VAL A 59 -15.27 2.65 -0.69
C VAL A 59 -16.11 3.92 -0.85
N THR A 60 -16.38 4.31 -2.10
CA THR A 60 -17.13 5.54 -2.36
C THR A 60 -18.63 5.36 -2.12
N GLY A 61 -19.27 6.42 -1.62
CA GLY A 61 -20.72 6.50 -1.45
C GLY A 61 -21.54 6.35 -2.74
N ALA A 62 -20.89 6.50 -3.90
CA ALA A 62 -21.53 6.23 -5.20
C ALA A 62 -21.97 4.76 -5.35
N CYS A 63 -21.30 3.84 -4.66
CA CYS A 63 -21.71 2.43 -4.54
C CYS A 63 -21.22 1.88 -3.21
N LEU A 64 -22.01 2.04 -2.15
CA LEU A 64 -21.71 1.58 -0.80
C LEU A 64 -22.86 0.74 -0.27
N LEU A 65 -22.57 -0.50 0.07
CA LEU A 65 -23.49 -1.43 0.74
C LEU A 65 -22.94 -1.75 2.13
N VAL A 66 -23.79 -1.68 3.14
CA VAL A 66 -23.45 -2.01 4.52
C VAL A 66 -24.62 -2.71 5.19
N LYS A 67 -24.35 -3.58 6.17
CA LYS A 67 -25.42 -4.13 7.01
C LYS A 67 -26.05 -3.03 7.84
N LYS A 68 -27.40 -3.03 7.92
CA LYS A 68 -28.12 -2.04 8.74
C LYS A 68 -27.61 -1.99 10.19
N SER A 69 -27.32 -3.14 10.79
CA SER A 69 -26.80 -3.22 12.15
C SER A 69 -25.45 -2.52 12.32
N ILE A 70 -24.54 -2.61 11.32
CA ILE A 70 -23.25 -1.91 11.35
C ILE A 70 -23.48 -0.42 11.13
N TYR A 71 -24.35 -0.04 10.20
CA TYR A 71 -24.71 1.36 9.94
C TYR A 71 -25.28 2.03 11.20
N ASP A 72 -26.20 1.35 11.90
CA ASP A 72 -26.80 1.85 13.14
C ASP A 72 -25.77 1.94 14.27
N GLN A 73 -24.85 0.97 14.38
CA GLN A 73 -23.76 0.97 15.35
C GLN A 73 -22.76 2.09 15.11
N ALA A 74 -22.47 2.38 13.84
CA ALA A 74 -21.61 3.51 13.42
C ALA A 74 -22.34 4.87 13.49
N GLN A 75 -23.62 4.90 13.85
CA GLN A 75 -24.45 6.09 13.91
C GLN A 75 -24.67 6.79 12.55
N GLY A 76 -24.52 6.03 11.47
CA GLY A 76 -24.72 6.53 10.10
C GLY A 76 -23.55 7.36 9.56
N LEU A 77 -23.86 8.17 8.54
CA LEU A 77 -22.88 9.10 7.93
C LEU A 77 -22.76 10.37 8.78
N SER A 78 -21.56 10.92 8.89
CA SER A 78 -21.29 12.15 9.63
C SER A 78 -21.99 13.35 9.00
N GLU A 79 -22.81 14.06 9.78
CA GLU A 79 -23.47 15.31 9.34
C GLU A 79 -22.50 16.51 9.27
N ASN A 80 -21.32 16.37 9.86
CA ASN A 80 -20.28 17.40 9.86
C ASN A 80 -19.48 17.45 8.56
N LEU A 81 -19.45 16.33 7.79
CA LEU A 81 -18.83 16.21 6.48
C LEU A 81 -19.91 16.21 5.38
N ARG A 82 -20.39 17.38 5.04
CA ARG A 82 -21.61 17.51 4.22
C ARG A 82 -21.40 17.28 2.73
N VAL A 83 -20.19 17.47 2.23
CA VAL A 83 -19.93 17.52 0.78
C VAL A 83 -18.87 16.51 0.37
N ALA A 84 -17.76 16.44 1.08
CA ALA A 84 -16.67 15.51 0.80
C ALA A 84 -16.41 14.62 2.02
N PHE A 85 -15.83 13.47 1.77
CA PHE A 85 -15.32 12.52 2.77
C PHE A 85 -16.34 11.91 3.75
N ASN A 86 -17.64 12.12 3.61
CA ASN A 86 -18.62 11.49 4.50
C ASN A 86 -18.66 9.97 4.37
N ASP A 87 -18.48 9.46 3.16
CA ASP A 87 -18.34 8.03 2.86
C ASP A 87 -17.00 7.47 3.34
N VAL A 88 -15.93 8.26 3.21
CA VAL A 88 -14.59 7.92 3.69
C VAL A 88 -14.57 7.85 5.21
N GLU A 89 -15.12 8.86 5.88
CA GLU A 89 -15.23 8.91 7.33
C GLU A 89 -16.00 7.73 7.88
N PHE A 90 -17.15 7.43 7.28
CA PHE A 90 -17.93 6.26 7.64
C PHE A 90 -17.11 4.95 7.50
N CYS A 91 -16.36 4.81 6.41
CA CYS A 91 -15.51 3.65 6.21
C CYS A 91 -14.38 3.56 7.24
N TYR A 92 -13.79 4.70 7.62
CA TYR A 92 -12.75 4.76 8.66
C TYR A 92 -13.30 4.36 10.02
N HIS A 93 -14.47 4.91 10.37
CA HIS A 93 -15.16 4.55 11.62
C HIS A 93 -15.48 3.05 11.65
N VAL A 94 -16.04 2.48 10.58
CA VAL A 94 -16.33 1.05 10.46
C VAL A 94 -15.06 0.20 10.59
N TYR A 95 -13.94 0.66 10.02
CA TYR A 95 -12.65 0.01 10.19
C TYR A 95 -12.16 0.05 11.65
N GLU A 96 -12.23 1.19 12.32
CA GLU A 96 -11.86 1.35 13.74
C GLU A 96 -12.76 0.54 14.69
N MET A 97 -13.99 0.25 14.29
CA MET A 97 -14.87 -0.71 14.99
C MET A 97 -14.43 -2.16 14.81
N GLY A 98 -13.38 -2.45 14.04
CA GLY A 98 -12.83 -3.79 13.82
C GLY A 98 -13.42 -4.55 12.63
N TYR A 99 -14.13 -3.88 11.73
CA TYR A 99 -14.59 -4.46 10.47
C TYR A 99 -13.62 -4.18 9.32
N TYR A 100 -13.72 -4.97 8.25
CA TYR A 100 -12.98 -4.77 7.00
C TYR A 100 -13.91 -4.20 5.93
N ASN A 101 -13.47 -3.13 5.27
CA ASN A 101 -14.16 -2.63 4.08
C ASN A 101 -13.62 -3.35 2.84
N VAL A 102 -14.50 -3.71 1.91
CA VAL A 102 -14.17 -4.53 0.75
C VAL A 102 -14.62 -3.84 -0.53
N VAL A 103 -13.75 -3.73 -1.51
CA VAL A 103 -14.13 -3.39 -2.88
C VAL A 103 -14.22 -4.66 -3.73
N ARG A 104 -15.33 -4.83 -4.44
CA ARG A 104 -15.58 -5.92 -5.40
C ARG A 104 -15.15 -5.47 -6.80
N ASN A 105 -13.85 -5.56 -7.09
CA ASN A 105 -13.33 -5.19 -8.41
C ASN A 105 -13.66 -6.21 -9.51
N ASP A 106 -14.21 -7.36 -9.15
CA ASP A 106 -14.85 -8.32 -10.04
C ASP A 106 -16.27 -7.91 -10.46
N VAL A 107 -16.84 -6.88 -9.83
CA VAL A 107 -18.14 -6.27 -10.18
C VAL A 107 -17.88 -4.86 -10.67
N THR A 108 -18.28 -4.56 -11.91
CA THR A 108 -18.08 -3.26 -12.55
C THR A 108 -19.41 -2.56 -12.78
N LEU A 109 -19.51 -1.31 -12.35
CA LEU A 109 -20.65 -0.43 -12.57
C LEU A 109 -20.21 0.85 -13.25
N THR A 110 -21.11 1.47 -14.01
CA THR A 110 -20.89 2.78 -14.61
C THR A 110 -21.42 3.86 -13.69
N HIS A 111 -20.60 4.87 -13.38
CA HIS A 111 -21.01 6.00 -12.54
C HIS A 111 -20.85 7.33 -13.29
N HIS A 112 -21.97 8.05 -13.43
CA HIS A 112 -22.03 9.36 -14.05
C HIS A 112 -21.64 10.44 -13.01
N GLU A 113 -20.33 10.65 -12.85
CA GLU A 113 -19.79 11.63 -11.91
C GLU A 113 -20.23 13.05 -12.25
N SER A 114 -20.39 13.87 -11.22
CA SER A 114 -20.57 15.34 -11.32
C SER A 114 -21.83 15.85 -12.03
N LEU A 115 -22.77 14.99 -12.41
CA LEU A 115 -24.04 15.47 -12.97
C LEU A 115 -24.83 16.38 -11.99
N SER A 116 -24.61 16.19 -10.69
CA SER A 116 -25.32 16.96 -9.64
C SER A 116 -24.51 18.06 -8.97
N ARG A 117 -23.16 18.02 -9.00
CA ARG A 117 -22.31 18.93 -8.20
C ARG A 117 -21.42 19.87 -9.02
N GLY A 118 -21.08 19.52 -10.27
CA GLY A 118 -20.04 20.21 -11.04
C GLY A 118 -18.63 19.99 -10.49
N ALA A 119 -17.61 20.52 -11.16
CA ALA A 119 -16.22 20.42 -10.71
C ALA A 119 -15.94 21.24 -9.45
N ASP A 120 -15.04 20.75 -8.59
CA ASP A 120 -14.61 21.47 -7.36
C ASP A 120 -13.39 22.37 -7.65
N ASP A 121 -13.58 23.36 -8.54
CA ASP A 121 -12.54 24.23 -9.10
C ASP A 121 -12.52 25.66 -8.53
N SER A 122 -13.50 26.05 -7.71
CA SER A 122 -13.51 27.37 -7.09
C SER A 122 -12.68 27.41 -5.80
N THR A 123 -12.08 28.57 -5.50
CA THR A 123 -11.31 28.80 -4.27
C THR A 123 -12.11 28.48 -3.00
N GLU A 124 -13.41 28.78 -3.00
CA GLU A 124 -14.28 28.49 -1.86
C GLU A 124 -14.51 27.00 -1.67
N LYS A 125 -14.71 26.26 -2.76
CA LYS A 125 -14.86 24.80 -2.74
C LYS A 125 -13.57 24.11 -2.29
N LEU A 126 -12.39 24.57 -2.75
CA LEU A 126 -11.10 24.06 -2.31
C LEU A 126 -10.85 24.31 -0.82
N ARG A 127 -11.20 25.52 -0.33
CA ARG A 127 -11.09 25.81 1.10
C ARG A 127 -11.96 24.88 1.95
N ARG A 128 -13.20 24.67 1.52
CA ARG A 128 -14.11 23.73 2.19
C ARG A 128 -13.56 22.30 2.15
N LEU A 129 -13.06 21.85 1.03
CA LEU A 129 -12.45 20.52 0.89
C LEU A 129 -11.31 20.32 1.90
N HIS A 130 -10.43 21.34 2.04
CA HIS A 130 -9.36 21.30 3.05
C HIS A 130 -9.88 21.30 4.48
N GLN A 131 -10.96 22.04 4.76
CA GLN A 131 -11.57 22.02 6.10
C GLN A 131 -12.18 20.66 6.43
N GLU A 132 -12.89 20.05 5.48
CA GLU A 132 -13.46 18.72 5.66
C GLU A 132 -12.37 17.64 5.76
N LEU A 133 -11.26 17.78 5.02
CA LEU A 133 -10.10 16.90 5.14
C LEU A 133 -9.43 17.00 6.53
N ASN A 134 -9.26 18.21 7.05
CA ASN A 134 -8.72 18.39 8.39
C ASN A 134 -9.64 17.77 9.45
N LEU A 135 -10.93 17.98 9.33
CA LEU A 135 -11.92 17.39 10.24
C LEU A 135 -11.90 15.85 10.17
N LEU A 136 -11.76 15.27 8.98
CA LEU A 136 -11.63 13.82 8.83
C LEU A 136 -10.46 13.28 9.67
N TYR A 137 -9.31 13.96 9.64
CA TYR A 137 -8.13 13.51 10.41
C TYR A 137 -8.15 13.95 11.88
N GLU A 138 -8.92 14.93 12.26
CA GLU A 138 -9.23 15.21 13.66
C GLU A 138 -10.08 14.10 14.28
N LEU A 139 -11.01 13.54 13.50
CA LEU A 139 -11.85 12.41 13.92
C LEU A 139 -11.07 11.07 13.91
N HIS A 140 -10.15 10.89 12.97
CA HIS A 140 -9.39 9.65 12.76
C HIS A 140 -7.88 9.88 12.75
N PRO A 141 -7.26 10.36 13.84
CA PRO A 141 -5.84 10.73 13.86
C PRO A 141 -4.89 9.55 13.62
N SER A 142 -5.31 8.33 13.95
CA SER A 142 -4.55 7.10 13.72
C SER A 142 -4.37 6.77 12.24
N LEU A 143 -5.23 7.30 11.38
CA LEU A 143 -5.24 7.05 9.94
C LEU A 143 -4.59 8.18 9.12
N TYR A 144 -4.09 9.23 9.78
CA TYR A 144 -3.41 10.32 9.08
C TYR A 144 -2.18 9.81 8.30
N GLY A 145 -2.21 9.90 6.97
CA GLY A 145 -1.13 9.46 6.08
C GLY A 145 -0.78 7.97 6.15
N THR A 146 -1.64 7.15 6.77
CA THR A 146 -1.45 5.71 6.91
C THR A 146 -2.60 4.93 6.31
N ASP A 147 -2.30 3.77 5.72
CA ASP A 147 -3.29 2.86 5.17
C ASP A 147 -2.83 1.41 5.42
N PRO A 148 -3.56 0.64 6.21
CA PRO A 148 -3.18 -0.74 6.54
C PRO A 148 -3.22 -1.68 5.34
N PHE A 149 -3.96 -1.32 4.27
CA PHE A 149 -4.10 -2.10 3.04
C PHE A 149 -3.21 -1.59 1.90
N TYR A 150 -2.41 -0.55 2.15
CA TYR A 150 -1.47 0.01 1.19
C TYR A 150 -0.04 -0.15 1.70
N HIS A 151 0.74 -0.96 0.99
CA HIS A 151 2.07 -1.31 1.47
C HIS A 151 2.93 -0.06 1.67
N ARG A 152 3.57 0.04 2.85
CA ARG A 152 4.35 1.21 3.27
C ARG A 152 5.48 1.61 2.32
N TYR A 153 5.89 0.72 1.41
CA TYR A 153 6.95 0.95 0.43
C TYR A 153 6.45 1.42 -0.93
N LEU A 154 5.15 1.46 -1.13
CA LEU A 154 4.57 2.03 -2.34
C LEU A 154 4.57 3.55 -2.27
N VAL A 155 4.56 4.19 -3.45
CA VAL A 155 4.54 5.65 -3.59
C VAL A 155 3.26 6.21 -2.98
N LYS A 156 3.39 7.24 -2.14
CA LYS A 156 2.29 7.91 -1.45
C LYS A 156 2.17 9.41 -1.76
N ASP A 157 3.03 9.93 -2.63
CA ASP A 157 3.19 11.37 -2.84
C ASP A 157 2.46 11.88 -4.09
N VAL A 158 1.82 11.00 -4.85
CA VAL A 158 1.14 11.34 -6.11
C VAL A 158 -0.31 10.93 -6.10
N LEU A 159 -1.18 11.79 -6.67
CA LEU A 159 -2.61 11.54 -6.80
C LEU A 159 -2.98 10.72 -8.03
N ASP A 160 -2.04 10.54 -8.95
CA ASP A 160 -2.32 9.80 -10.16
C ASP A 160 -2.21 8.28 -9.95
N ALA A 161 -2.58 7.56 -10.96
CA ALA A 161 -2.67 6.12 -10.95
C ALA A 161 -1.32 5.40 -10.87
N GLU A 162 -0.20 6.09 -10.75
CA GLU A 162 1.14 5.50 -10.65
C GLU A 162 1.47 4.98 -9.25
N PHE A 163 0.57 5.07 -8.28
CA PHE A 163 0.73 4.49 -6.94
C PHE A 163 1.22 3.06 -6.95
N TYR A 164 0.83 2.33 -7.98
CA TYR A 164 1.06 0.91 -8.09
C TYR A 164 2.15 0.52 -9.06
N THR A 165 2.74 1.49 -9.77
CA THR A 165 3.76 1.22 -10.78
C THR A 165 5.18 1.42 -10.29
N GLY A 166 5.35 2.01 -9.10
CA GLY A 166 6.67 2.27 -8.52
C GLY A 166 6.74 1.86 -7.06
N CYS A 167 7.88 1.29 -6.69
CA CYS A 167 8.28 1.12 -5.32
C CYS A 167 9.48 2.05 -5.10
N ARG A 168 9.33 3.07 -4.26
CA ARG A 168 10.47 3.84 -3.79
C ARG A 168 11.03 3.17 -2.55
N TYR A 169 12.21 2.64 -2.69
CA TYR A 169 12.95 2.11 -1.58
C TYR A 169 13.71 3.27 -0.91
N ASP A 170 13.30 3.63 0.29
CA ASP A 170 14.06 4.56 1.13
C ASP A 170 15.03 3.74 1.98
N PHE A 171 16.19 3.47 1.40
CA PHE A 171 17.21 2.66 2.05
C PHE A 171 17.79 3.30 3.31
N ASP A 172 17.85 4.62 3.36
CA ASP A 172 18.44 5.33 4.50
C ASP A 172 17.66 5.11 5.80
N LYS A 173 16.37 4.82 5.69
CA LYS A 173 15.49 4.57 6.84
C LYS A 173 15.31 3.09 7.20
N ARG A 174 15.84 2.16 6.41
CA ARG A 174 15.43 0.75 6.47
C ARG A 174 16.53 -0.28 6.42
N VAL A 175 17.76 0.13 6.18
CA VAL A 175 18.91 -0.72 6.47
C VAL A 175 19.06 -0.70 7.97
N GLU A 176 18.54 -1.71 8.66
CA GLU A 176 18.96 -1.98 10.02
C GLU A 176 20.46 -2.19 9.97
N LYS A 177 21.21 -1.26 10.57
CA LYS A 177 22.65 -1.46 10.80
C LYS A 177 22.77 -2.57 11.82
N VAL A 178 22.86 -3.78 11.33
CA VAL A 178 23.19 -4.93 12.17
C VAL A 178 24.68 -4.94 12.32
N SER A 179 25.18 -4.75 13.53
CA SER A 179 26.55 -5.12 13.85
C SER A 179 26.63 -6.64 13.81
N PRO A 180 27.43 -7.25 12.93
CA PRO A 180 27.52 -8.69 12.86
C PRO A 180 28.01 -9.23 14.22
N GLU A 181 27.25 -10.11 14.82
CA GLU A 181 27.70 -10.84 16.00
C GLU A 181 28.83 -11.77 15.60
N LYS A 182 29.94 -11.71 16.35
CA LYS A 182 31.04 -12.64 16.15
C LYS A 182 30.60 -14.02 16.65
N ILE A 183 30.41 -14.95 15.73
CA ILE A 183 30.13 -16.34 16.11
C ILE A 183 31.45 -17.00 16.51
N GLU A 184 31.58 -17.34 17.80
CA GLU A 184 32.70 -18.11 18.30
C GLU A 184 32.38 -19.62 18.15
N GLY A 185 33.12 -20.29 17.31
CA GLY A 185 33.01 -21.72 17.04
C GLY A 185 32.95 -22.05 15.56
N VAL A 186 33.34 -23.26 15.22
CA VAL A 186 33.23 -23.77 13.86
C VAL A 186 31.80 -24.26 13.68
N LEU A 187 30.93 -23.39 13.18
CA LEU A 187 29.71 -23.84 12.53
C LEU A 187 30.15 -24.46 11.21
N GLU A 188 30.20 -25.78 11.13
CA GLU A 188 30.19 -26.48 9.84
C GLU A 188 28.72 -26.47 9.37
N PRO A 189 28.30 -25.54 8.49
CA PRO A 189 26.95 -25.57 7.99
C PRO A 189 26.79 -26.85 7.17
N GLN A 190 25.79 -27.63 7.49
CA GLN A 190 25.38 -28.74 6.61
C GLN A 190 24.71 -28.09 5.40
N TRP A 191 25.49 -27.89 4.33
CA TRP A 191 25.00 -27.31 3.08
C TRP A 191 24.09 -28.29 2.37
N HIS A 192 22.79 -28.03 2.42
CA HIS A 192 21.82 -28.70 1.55
C HIS A 192 21.59 -27.86 0.30
N ASN A 193 22.56 -27.81 -0.60
CA ASN A 193 22.54 -27.00 -1.82
C ASN A 193 21.39 -27.33 -2.80
N GLU A 194 20.69 -28.42 -2.59
CA GLU A 194 19.66 -28.89 -3.51
C GLU A 194 18.32 -28.17 -3.33
N VAL A 195 18.11 -27.56 -2.19
CA VAL A 195 16.81 -26.98 -1.81
C VAL A 195 16.79 -25.44 -1.85
N LEU A 196 17.95 -24.81 -1.80
CA LEU A 196 18.06 -23.36 -1.72
C LEU A 196 18.55 -22.74 -3.03
N ARG A 197 17.84 -21.76 -3.53
CA ARG A 197 18.27 -20.87 -4.61
C ARG A 197 18.61 -19.52 -4.04
N ILE A 198 19.77 -19.00 -4.40
CA ILE A 198 20.27 -17.69 -3.93
C ILE A 198 20.73 -16.92 -5.16
N GLY A 199 20.31 -15.65 -5.26
CA GLY A 199 20.84 -14.70 -6.22
C GLY A 199 21.34 -13.47 -5.50
N VAL A 200 22.60 -13.11 -5.66
CA VAL A 200 23.14 -11.83 -5.19
C VAL A 200 23.08 -10.86 -6.35
N GLU A 201 22.29 -9.82 -6.23
CA GLU A 201 22.11 -8.78 -7.25
C GLU A 201 23.12 -7.66 -7.09
N PHE A 202 23.47 -7.35 -5.85
CA PHE A 202 24.46 -6.34 -5.52
C PHE A 202 25.21 -6.73 -4.24
N ALA A 203 26.52 -6.49 -4.24
CA ALA A 203 27.36 -6.53 -3.06
C ALA A 203 28.42 -5.43 -3.19
N GLY A 204 28.45 -4.45 -2.29
CA GLY A 204 29.38 -3.34 -2.38
C GLY A 204 29.11 -2.19 -1.42
N ASP A 205 29.80 -1.09 -1.61
CA ASP A 205 29.64 0.10 -0.80
C ASP A 205 28.26 0.75 -1.01
N LEU A 206 27.55 1.02 0.06
CA LEU A 206 26.20 1.57 0.05
C LEU A 206 26.12 2.93 -0.65
N GLY A 207 27.11 3.80 -0.47
CA GLY A 207 27.12 5.09 -1.12
C GLY A 207 27.24 5.02 -2.63
N ARG A 208 27.95 4.01 -3.14
CA ARG A 208 28.02 3.74 -4.59
C ARG A 208 26.73 3.19 -5.15
N TRP A 209 26.04 2.41 -4.35
CA TRP A 209 24.74 1.88 -4.78
C TRP A 209 23.65 2.96 -4.87
N GLN A 210 23.58 3.86 -3.88
CA GLN A 210 22.57 4.93 -3.83
C GLN A 210 22.79 6.03 -4.89
N LYS A 211 24.04 6.35 -5.20
CA LYS A 211 24.41 7.49 -6.09
C LYS A 211 25.01 7.05 -7.42
N GLY A 212 25.08 5.77 -7.69
CA GLY A 212 25.78 5.21 -8.83
C GLY A 212 27.30 5.24 -8.68
N ALA A 213 28.03 4.85 -9.75
CA ALA A 213 29.48 4.72 -9.73
C ALA A 213 30.26 6.00 -9.37
N ALA A 214 29.62 7.18 -9.45
CA ALA A 214 30.21 8.48 -9.11
C ALA A 214 30.01 8.88 -7.63
N GLY A 215 29.28 8.08 -6.83
CA GLY A 215 29.06 8.35 -5.41
C GLY A 215 30.34 8.18 -4.58
N ALA A 216 30.54 9.04 -3.57
CA ALA A 216 31.58 8.82 -2.58
C ALA A 216 31.23 7.59 -1.73
N GLY A 217 32.21 6.74 -1.43
CA GLY A 217 32.03 5.60 -0.54
C GLY A 217 31.67 6.07 0.88
N THR A 218 30.72 5.40 1.50
CA THR A 218 30.30 5.68 2.88
C THR A 218 31.04 4.83 3.90
N GLY A 219 31.76 3.80 3.44
CA GLY A 219 32.36 2.76 4.30
C GLY A 219 31.35 1.71 4.77
N ASP A 220 30.06 1.92 4.55
CA ASP A 220 29.02 0.93 4.83
C ASP A 220 28.87 0.01 3.60
N TRP A 221 28.81 -1.29 3.87
CA TRP A 221 28.60 -2.30 2.83
C TRP A 221 27.15 -2.71 2.78
N MET A 222 26.67 -2.93 1.57
CA MET A 222 25.34 -3.46 1.31
C MET A 222 25.40 -4.74 0.50
N ILE A 223 24.63 -5.71 0.89
CA ILE A 223 24.38 -6.93 0.10
C ILE A 223 22.88 -6.96 -0.19
N GLN A 224 22.53 -7.03 -1.46
CA GLN A 224 21.15 -7.19 -1.93
C GLN A 224 21.06 -8.46 -2.76
N GLY A 225 20.00 -9.19 -2.53
CA GLY A 225 19.74 -10.40 -3.27
C GLY A 225 18.41 -11.04 -2.89
N TRP A 226 18.22 -12.23 -3.35
CA TRP A 226 17.05 -13.02 -3.02
C TRP A 226 17.46 -14.44 -2.68
N THR A 227 16.65 -15.07 -1.85
CA THR A 227 16.77 -16.49 -1.54
C THR A 227 15.40 -17.14 -1.65
N TRP A 228 15.39 -18.37 -2.16
CA TRP A 228 14.19 -19.15 -2.35
C TRP A 228 14.48 -20.61 -1.97
N ALA A 229 13.74 -21.13 -1.03
CA ALA A 229 13.77 -22.56 -0.70
C ALA A 229 12.69 -23.27 -1.54
N LEU A 230 13.14 -24.30 -2.30
CA LEU A 230 12.25 -25.07 -3.18
C LEU A 230 11.35 -25.99 -2.35
N GLN A 231 10.08 -26.12 -2.78
CA GLN A 231 9.10 -27.06 -2.22
C GLN A 231 8.74 -26.86 -0.73
N VAL A 232 9.02 -25.65 -0.19
CA VAL A 232 8.66 -25.28 1.18
C VAL A 232 8.02 -23.91 1.21
N ASP A 233 7.25 -23.66 2.27
CA ASP A 233 6.67 -22.34 2.52
C ASP A 233 7.75 -21.41 3.08
N ASN A 234 8.27 -20.52 2.23
CA ASN A 234 9.35 -19.59 2.58
C ASN A 234 8.97 -18.62 3.72
N CYS A 235 7.70 -18.43 3.99
CA CYS A 235 7.23 -17.58 5.10
C CYS A 235 7.48 -18.20 6.49
N ARG A 236 7.85 -19.47 6.54
CA ARG A 236 8.10 -20.20 7.80
C ARG A 236 9.57 -20.30 8.19
N TYR A 237 10.47 -19.69 7.42
CA TYR A 237 11.90 -19.79 7.65
C TYR A 237 12.52 -18.43 7.90
N ASP A 238 13.34 -18.36 8.93
CA ASP A 238 14.24 -17.24 9.16
C ASP A 238 15.52 -17.46 8.35
N PHE A 239 15.93 -16.43 7.62
CA PHE A 239 17.15 -16.47 6.83
C PHE A 239 18.23 -15.64 7.52
N SER A 240 19.40 -16.23 7.68
CA SER A 240 20.57 -15.55 8.22
C SER A 240 21.69 -15.51 7.20
N LEU A 241 22.34 -14.37 7.08
CA LEU A 241 23.53 -14.21 6.24
C LEU A 241 24.78 -14.47 7.06
N LEU A 242 25.57 -15.44 6.65
CA LEU A 242 26.85 -15.75 7.27
C LEU A 242 28.00 -15.18 6.46
N LEU A 243 28.78 -14.28 7.05
CA LEU A 243 29.98 -13.71 6.43
C LEU A 243 31.22 -14.41 6.99
N LYS A 244 31.99 -15.05 6.13
CA LYS A 244 33.26 -15.69 6.47
C LYS A 244 34.43 -14.85 5.97
N LYS A 245 35.32 -14.43 6.87
CA LYS A 245 36.58 -13.81 6.48
C LYS A 245 37.50 -14.86 5.84
N VAL A 246 37.93 -14.62 4.61
CA VAL A 246 38.90 -15.47 3.94
C VAL A 246 40.33 -14.95 4.22
N GLU A 247 41.28 -15.84 4.44
CA GLU A 247 42.67 -15.50 4.82
C GLU A 247 43.42 -14.62 3.80
N THR A 248 42.91 -14.47 2.60
CA THR A 248 43.46 -13.60 1.55
C THR A 248 43.13 -12.11 1.74
N GLY A 249 42.48 -11.70 2.81
CA GLY A 249 42.10 -10.30 3.08
C GLY A 249 40.83 -9.80 2.37
N TYR A 250 40.17 -10.65 1.60
CA TYR A 250 38.88 -10.34 0.98
C TYR A 250 37.73 -10.93 1.81
N ILE A 251 36.66 -10.17 1.97
CA ILE A 251 35.39 -10.67 2.50
C ILE A 251 34.63 -11.24 1.30
N ALA A 252 34.32 -12.52 1.31
CA ALA A 252 33.53 -13.19 0.29
C ALA A 252 32.06 -13.23 0.70
#